data_8a8b7bc3fac17919dc746676a7392b28
#
_entry.id   8a8b7bc3fac17919dc746676a7392b28
#
_cell.length_a   1.000
_cell.length_b   1.000
_cell.length_c   1.000
_cell.angle_alpha   90.00
_cell.angle_beta   90.00
_cell.angle_gamma   90.00
#
_symmetry.space_group_name_H-M   'P 1'
#
loop_
_entity.id
_entity.type
_entity.pdbx_description
1 polymer ?
#
loop_
_entity_poly.entity_id
_entity_poly.type
_entity_poly.pdbx_seq_one_letter_code
_entity_poly.pdbx_strand_id
1 'polypeptide(L)'
;DGAGDGPAADRLRPRPRNFNQGTFKIRHTASGELPLFDAKKPIKGQNDLYETVTHGLPGSAMPSWEGILTDEQRLQVLSFVTNQLVKDRKFDDKATESQTVLNFDEVLKTQVKYGPESIEKGKQLVVDKKCVECHGTDGRGDGNAFNLKDDWGFSIQPADWHKCWNFRGS
;
A
#
# COMPACT_ATOMS: atom_id res chain seq x y z
N ASP A 1 6.68 -11.06 17.15
CA ASP A 1 7.73 -11.42 16.19
C ASP A 1 7.63 -10.69 14.85
N GLY A 2 6.47 -10.05 14.56
CA GLY A 2 6.23 -9.23 13.39
C GLY A 2 5.88 -10.01 12.11
N ALA A 3 5.63 -11.31 12.22
CA ALA A 3 5.32 -12.15 11.05
C ALA A 3 3.90 -11.91 10.48
N GLY A 4 3.00 -11.25 11.23
CA GLY A 4 1.62 -10.98 10.79
C GLY A 4 0.69 -12.19 10.90
N ASP A 5 1.07 -13.21 11.69
CA ASP A 5 0.40 -14.48 11.88
C ASP A 5 -0.30 -14.60 13.25
N GLY A 6 -0.57 -13.48 13.88
CA GLY A 6 -1.29 -13.45 15.16
C GLY A 6 -2.66 -14.14 15.08
N PRO A 7 -3.29 -14.47 16.23
CA PRO A 7 -4.52 -15.28 16.29
C PRO A 7 -5.70 -14.76 15.47
N ALA A 8 -5.72 -13.46 15.17
CA ALA A 8 -6.77 -12.85 14.35
C ALA A 8 -6.45 -12.84 12.83
N ALA A 9 -5.22 -13.18 12.43
CA ALA A 9 -4.75 -13.02 11.06
C ALA A 9 -5.62 -13.74 10.02
N ASP A 10 -6.11 -14.94 10.37
CA ASP A 10 -6.96 -15.73 9.48
C ASP A 10 -8.35 -15.12 9.21
N ARG A 11 -8.77 -14.22 10.08
CA ARG A 11 -10.08 -13.54 10.00
C ARG A 11 -10.01 -12.18 9.34
N LEU A 12 -8.80 -11.63 9.17
CA LEU A 12 -8.58 -10.29 8.59
C LEU A 12 -8.37 -10.39 7.08
N ARG A 13 -8.93 -9.42 6.36
CA ARG A 13 -8.77 -9.29 4.90
C ARG A 13 -8.57 -7.81 4.54
N PRO A 14 -7.46 -7.44 3.91
CA PRO A 14 -6.26 -8.28 3.71
C PRO A 14 -5.65 -8.71 5.03
N ARG A 15 -4.83 -9.76 5.00
CA ARG A 15 -4.08 -10.22 6.18
C ARG A 15 -3.10 -9.15 6.66
N PRO A 16 -2.75 -9.15 7.95
CA PRO A 16 -1.72 -8.27 8.49
C PRO A 16 -0.40 -8.43 7.72
N ARG A 17 0.31 -7.33 7.58
CA ARG A 17 1.61 -7.32 6.90
C ARG A 17 2.66 -8.10 7.70
N ASN A 18 3.47 -8.91 7.02
CA ASN A 18 4.69 -9.44 7.57
C ASN A 18 5.76 -8.33 7.60
N PHE A 19 6.05 -7.82 8.78
CA PHE A 19 7.03 -6.75 8.95
C PHE A 19 8.48 -7.22 8.75
N ASN A 20 8.76 -8.51 8.98
CA ASN A 20 10.13 -9.03 8.86
C ASN A 20 10.72 -8.78 7.46
N GLN A 21 9.90 -8.84 6.42
CA GLN A 21 10.31 -8.63 5.03
C GLN A 21 10.63 -7.16 4.69
N GLY A 22 10.16 -6.21 5.49
CA GLY A 22 10.31 -4.78 5.20
C GLY A 22 9.60 -4.32 3.92
N THR A 23 8.57 -5.04 3.49
CA THR A 23 7.80 -4.71 2.29
C THR A 23 6.50 -4.01 2.67
N PHE A 24 6.36 -2.76 2.26
CA PHE A 24 5.19 -1.92 2.53
C PHE A 24 4.61 -1.42 1.21
N LYS A 25 3.29 -1.57 1.03
CA LYS A 25 2.62 -1.21 -0.24
C LYS A 25 2.28 0.27 -0.33
N ILE A 26 1.92 0.89 0.79
CA ILE A 26 1.52 2.30 0.83
C ILE A 26 2.76 3.14 1.08
N ARG A 27 3.21 3.84 0.05
CA ARG A 27 4.42 4.65 0.10
C ARG A 27 4.49 5.64 -1.06
N HIS A 28 5.26 6.71 -0.87
CA HIS A 28 5.59 7.71 -1.90
C HIS A 28 6.90 7.40 -2.63
N THR A 29 7.51 6.26 -2.36
CA THR A 29 8.75 5.82 -3.01
C THR A 29 8.47 4.87 -4.16
N ALA A 30 9.45 4.69 -5.05
CA ALA A 30 9.32 3.79 -6.19
C ALA A 30 9.07 2.33 -5.77
N SER A 31 8.57 1.52 -6.71
CA SER A 31 8.28 0.11 -6.44
C SER A 31 9.54 -0.65 -6.01
N GLY A 32 9.43 -1.40 -4.93
CA GLY A 32 10.55 -2.17 -4.36
C GLY A 32 11.39 -1.41 -3.35
N GLU A 33 11.25 -0.09 -3.23
CA GLU A 33 11.96 0.70 -2.23
C GLU A 33 11.26 0.66 -0.86
N LEU A 34 11.98 1.05 0.19
CA LEU A 34 11.41 1.25 1.52
C LEU A 34 10.48 2.47 1.52
N PRO A 35 9.44 2.49 2.35
CA PRO A 35 8.63 3.69 2.56
C PRO A 35 9.45 4.79 3.24
N LEU A 36 9.01 6.03 3.05
CA LEU A 36 9.58 7.16 3.78
C LEU A 36 9.28 7.00 5.28
N PHE A 37 10.32 7.06 6.09
CA PHE A 37 10.19 7.08 7.54
C PHE A 37 11.37 7.79 8.18
N ASP A 38 11.12 8.87 8.91
CA ASP A 38 12.06 9.53 9.78
C ASP A 38 11.42 9.71 11.17
N ALA A 39 11.91 8.96 12.14
CA ALA A 39 11.43 9.04 13.52
C ALA A 39 11.74 10.40 14.18
N LYS A 40 12.75 11.13 13.69
CA LYS A 40 13.21 12.41 14.26
C LYS A 40 12.44 13.60 13.69
N LYS A 41 11.89 13.46 12.48
CA LYS A 41 11.19 14.52 11.76
C LYS A 41 9.92 13.97 11.10
N PRO A 42 8.84 13.76 11.86
CA PRO A 42 7.58 13.39 11.28
C PRO A 42 7.00 14.58 10.51
N ILE A 43 7.39 14.72 9.25
CA ILE A 43 6.83 15.76 8.38
C ILE A 43 5.56 15.18 7.76
N LYS A 44 4.43 15.84 7.97
CA LYS A 44 3.16 15.46 7.37
C LYS A 44 3.31 15.35 5.85
N GLY A 45 2.85 14.23 5.28
CA GLY A 45 2.95 13.95 3.85
C GLY A 45 4.33 13.49 3.37
N GLN A 46 5.32 13.35 4.26
CA GLN A 46 6.67 12.86 3.93
C GLN A 46 7.11 11.68 4.79
N ASN A 47 6.17 11.05 5.48
CA ASN A 47 6.43 9.90 6.32
C ASN A 47 5.32 8.86 6.13
N ASP A 48 5.52 7.97 5.17
CA ASP A 48 4.53 6.98 4.75
C ASP A 48 4.04 6.10 5.88
N LEU A 49 4.95 5.64 6.74
CA LEU A 49 4.58 4.77 7.85
C LEU A 49 3.80 5.54 8.92
N TYR A 50 4.17 6.78 9.18
CA TYR A 50 3.47 7.62 10.14
C TYR A 50 2.05 7.93 9.67
N GLU A 51 1.87 8.31 8.40
CA GLU A 51 0.55 8.54 7.81
C GLU A 51 -0.30 7.27 7.84
N THR A 52 0.29 6.12 7.51
CA THR A 52 -0.42 4.82 7.55
C THR A 52 -0.92 4.48 8.95
N VAL A 53 -0.12 4.70 9.99
CA VAL A 53 -0.56 4.43 11.38
C VAL A 53 -1.55 5.50 11.84
N THR A 54 -1.33 6.75 11.49
CA THR A 54 -2.22 7.84 11.88
C THR A 54 -3.62 7.64 11.32
N HIS A 55 -3.75 7.44 10.01
CA HIS A 55 -5.05 7.41 9.34
C HIS A 55 -5.60 5.99 9.14
N GLY A 56 -4.80 4.96 9.43
CA GLY A 56 -5.16 3.58 9.09
C GLY A 56 -5.16 3.34 7.58
N LEU A 57 -5.75 2.23 7.18
CA LEU A 57 -5.93 1.88 5.77
C LEU A 57 -7.41 1.65 5.51
N PRO A 58 -8.14 2.65 4.98
CA PRO A 58 -9.55 2.52 4.65
C PRO A 58 -9.82 1.28 3.77
N GLY A 59 -10.86 0.55 4.07
CA GLY A 59 -11.20 -0.70 3.40
C GLY A 59 -10.42 -1.93 3.87
N SER A 60 -9.54 -1.78 4.83
CA SER A 60 -8.83 -2.89 5.50
C SER A 60 -9.19 -2.96 6.99
N ALA A 61 -8.64 -3.96 7.70
CA ALA A 61 -8.78 -4.07 9.15
C ALA A 61 -7.77 -3.21 9.93
N MET A 62 -6.93 -2.41 9.26
CA MET A 62 -6.00 -1.49 9.91
C MET A 62 -6.73 -0.21 10.33
N PRO A 63 -7.03 -0.01 11.64
CA PRO A 63 -7.74 1.18 12.08
C PRO A 63 -6.83 2.41 12.09
N SER A 64 -7.43 3.60 12.10
CA SER A 64 -6.76 4.83 12.48
C SER A 64 -6.38 4.79 13.96
N TRP A 65 -5.17 5.23 14.27
CA TRP A 65 -4.70 5.41 15.64
C TRP A 65 -4.65 6.88 16.04
N GLU A 66 -5.13 7.78 15.17
CA GLU A 66 -5.34 9.18 15.50
C GLU A 66 -6.37 9.31 16.63
N GLY A 67 -6.07 10.12 17.62
CA GLY A 67 -6.94 10.29 18.80
C GLY A 67 -6.90 9.14 19.83
N ILE A 68 -6.28 8.00 19.51
CA ILE A 68 -6.06 6.87 20.43
C ILE A 68 -4.63 6.93 21.00
N LEU A 69 -3.65 7.12 20.12
CA LEU A 69 -2.24 7.28 20.48
C LEU A 69 -1.79 8.72 20.20
N THR A 70 -0.93 9.25 21.05
CA THR A 70 -0.26 10.52 20.78
C THR A 70 0.72 10.37 19.60
N ASP A 71 1.15 11.49 19.02
CA ASP A 71 2.15 11.50 17.94
C ASP A 71 3.45 10.80 18.38
N GLU A 72 3.88 11.06 19.61
CA GLU A 72 5.07 10.44 20.17
C GLU A 72 4.90 8.91 20.28
N GLN A 73 3.77 8.45 20.77
CA GLN A 73 3.48 7.02 20.90
C GLN A 73 3.45 6.34 19.51
N ARG A 74 2.87 6.96 18.50
CA ARG A 74 2.89 6.43 17.12
C ARG A 74 4.32 6.31 16.59
N LEU A 75 5.15 7.32 16.82
CA LEU A 75 6.57 7.28 16.43
C LEU A 75 7.37 6.21 17.19
N GLN A 76 7.10 6.01 18.49
CA GLN A 76 7.72 4.95 19.27
C GLN A 76 7.37 3.56 18.72
N VAL A 77 6.09 3.32 18.40
CA VAL A 77 5.64 2.07 17.75
C VAL A 77 6.34 1.86 16.43
N LEU A 78 6.40 2.88 15.57
CA LEU A 78 7.08 2.80 14.28
C LEU A 78 8.57 2.56 14.41
N SER A 79 9.23 3.22 15.35
CA SER A 79 10.64 2.97 15.65
C SER A 79 10.88 1.52 16.10
N PHE A 80 9.99 0.96 16.89
CA PHE A 80 10.05 -0.46 17.26
C PHE A 80 9.88 -1.36 16.03
N VAL A 81 8.88 -1.09 15.18
CA VAL A 81 8.64 -1.88 13.97
C VAL A 81 9.86 -1.86 13.05
N THR A 82 10.38 -0.67 12.73
CA THR A 82 11.47 -0.51 11.76
C THR A 82 12.82 -1.03 12.27
N ASN A 83 13.10 -0.92 13.57
CA ASN A 83 14.39 -1.30 14.13
C ASN A 83 14.44 -2.72 14.70
N GLN A 84 13.29 -3.28 15.11
CA GLN A 84 13.25 -4.57 15.80
C GLN A 84 12.53 -5.66 15.01
N LEU A 85 11.49 -5.31 14.23
CA LEU A 85 10.69 -6.31 13.53
C LEU A 85 11.11 -6.49 12.07
N VAL A 86 11.54 -5.42 11.40
CA VAL A 86 12.08 -5.53 10.02
C VAL A 86 13.46 -6.16 10.08
N LYS A 87 13.66 -7.30 9.42
CA LYS A 87 14.89 -8.08 9.45
C LYS A 87 15.64 -8.10 8.12
N ASP A 88 14.89 -8.17 7.03
CA ASP A 88 15.46 -8.36 5.69
C ASP A 88 15.98 -7.04 5.08
N ARG A 89 15.63 -5.91 5.69
CA ARG A 89 15.97 -4.56 5.20
C ARG A 89 16.27 -3.65 6.38
N LYS A 90 17.00 -2.55 6.12
CA LYS A 90 17.33 -1.56 7.16
C LYS A 90 16.78 -0.18 6.78
N PHE A 91 16.15 0.46 7.75
CA PHE A 91 15.77 1.87 7.68
C PHE A 91 16.94 2.71 8.23
N ASP A 92 17.91 2.98 7.39
CA ASP A 92 19.09 3.82 7.72
C ASP A 92 19.16 5.03 6.77
N ASP A 93 20.04 5.97 7.11
CA ASP A 93 20.20 7.21 6.36
C ASP A 93 20.58 6.94 4.89
N LYS A 94 21.35 5.89 4.62
CA LYS A 94 21.74 5.52 3.25
C LYS A 94 20.57 5.00 2.42
N ALA A 95 19.69 4.20 3.03
CA ALA A 95 18.49 3.73 2.37
C ALA A 95 17.55 4.91 2.05
N THR A 96 17.50 5.92 2.91
CA THR A 96 16.67 7.11 2.72
C THR A 96 17.24 8.06 1.65
N GLU A 97 18.54 8.24 1.57
CA GLU A 97 19.20 9.11 0.58
C GLU A 97 19.07 8.61 -0.86
N SER A 98 18.93 7.31 -1.06
CA SER A 98 18.83 6.69 -2.39
C SER A 98 17.39 6.53 -2.89
N GLN A 99 16.39 6.92 -2.12
CA GLN A 99 14.98 6.72 -2.47
C GLN A 99 14.52 7.66 -3.59
N THR A 100 13.77 7.08 -4.53
CA THR A 100 13.09 7.84 -5.58
C THR A 100 11.72 8.26 -5.08
N VAL A 101 11.61 9.48 -4.58
CA VAL A 101 10.33 10.03 -4.12
C VAL A 101 9.46 10.41 -5.31
N LEU A 102 8.25 9.85 -5.38
CA LEU A 102 7.28 10.15 -6.42
C LEU A 102 6.57 11.46 -6.10
N ASN A 103 6.60 12.40 -7.04
CA ASN A 103 5.91 13.67 -6.89
C ASN A 103 4.45 13.55 -7.35
N PHE A 104 3.56 13.27 -6.42
CA PHE A 104 2.13 13.15 -6.71
C PHE A 104 1.47 14.49 -7.07
N ASP A 105 2.01 15.62 -6.61
CA ASP A 105 1.48 16.94 -6.97
C ASP A 105 1.62 17.22 -8.46
N GLU A 106 2.70 16.74 -9.08
CA GLU A 106 2.86 16.81 -10.55
C GLU A 106 1.83 15.93 -11.27
N VAL A 107 1.53 14.75 -10.74
CA VAL A 107 0.50 13.87 -11.30
C VAL A 107 -0.88 14.51 -11.19
N LEU A 108 -1.20 15.13 -10.06
CA LEU A 108 -2.49 15.81 -9.84
C LEU A 108 -2.68 17.03 -10.73
N LYS A 109 -1.61 17.72 -11.13
CA LYS A 109 -1.67 18.82 -12.10
C LYS A 109 -2.09 18.37 -13.51
N THR A 110 -1.89 17.10 -13.82
CA THR A 110 -2.23 16.50 -15.12
C THR A 110 -3.63 15.90 -15.13
N GLN A 111 -4.60 16.54 -14.45
CA GLN A 111 -5.97 16.03 -14.44
C GLN A 111 -6.51 15.91 -15.86
N VAL A 112 -6.86 14.67 -16.22
CA VAL A 112 -7.46 14.36 -17.51
C VAL A 112 -8.94 14.75 -17.47
N LYS A 113 -9.39 15.56 -18.43
CA LYS A 113 -10.83 15.82 -18.56
C LYS A 113 -11.54 14.50 -18.89
N TYR A 114 -12.55 14.18 -18.09
CA TYR A 114 -13.40 13.03 -18.35
C TYR A 114 -14.16 13.22 -19.67
N GLY A 115 -14.10 12.22 -20.56
CA GLY A 115 -14.78 12.26 -21.86
C GLY A 115 -14.46 11.00 -22.69
N PRO A 116 -15.11 10.86 -23.86
CA PRO A 116 -14.93 9.68 -24.73
C PRO A 116 -13.46 9.38 -25.06
N GLU A 117 -12.68 10.42 -25.35
CA GLU A 117 -11.26 10.25 -25.68
C GLU A 117 -10.44 9.72 -24.49
N SER A 118 -10.68 10.24 -23.28
CA SER A 118 -9.97 9.77 -22.09
C SER A 118 -10.37 8.35 -21.70
N ILE A 119 -11.62 7.96 -21.94
CA ILE A 119 -12.11 6.61 -21.73
C ILE A 119 -11.38 5.65 -22.67
N GLU A 120 -11.27 5.98 -23.95
CA GLU A 120 -10.61 5.11 -24.92
C GLU A 120 -9.11 4.96 -24.64
N LYS A 121 -8.44 6.06 -24.29
CA LYS A 121 -7.04 6.01 -23.80
C LYS A 121 -6.90 5.15 -22.53
N GLY A 122 -7.85 5.25 -21.60
CA GLY A 122 -7.89 4.43 -20.39
C GLY A 122 -8.01 2.95 -20.71
N LYS A 123 -8.89 2.55 -21.61
CA LYS A 123 -9.03 1.17 -22.07
C LYS A 123 -7.73 0.64 -22.66
N GLN A 124 -7.09 1.43 -23.53
CA GLN A 124 -5.81 1.05 -24.11
C GLN A 124 -4.74 0.85 -23.03
N LEU A 125 -4.66 1.77 -22.05
CA LEU A 125 -3.70 1.65 -20.94
C LEU A 125 -3.93 0.41 -20.08
N VAL A 126 -5.18 0.00 -19.84
CA VAL A 126 -5.50 -1.23 -19.10
C VAL A 126 -4.90 -2.46 -19.79
N VAL A 127 -4.88 -2.47 -21.11
CA VAL A 127 -4.26 -3.55 -21.91
C VAL A 127 -2.73 -3.41 -21.91
N ASP A 128 -2.21 -2.23 -22.26
CA ASP A 128 -0.78 -1.97 -22.40
C ASP A 128 0.00 -2.18 -21.09
N LYS A 129 -0.63 -1.83 -19.96
CA LYS A 129 -0.07 -2.02 -18.61
C LYS A 129 -0.38 -3.39 -18.03
N LYS A 130 -0.98 -4.30 -18.82
CA LYS A 130 -1.27 -5.68 -18.45
C LYS A 130 -2.23 -5.84 -17.26
N CYS A 131 -3.03 -4.83 -16.97
CA CYS A 131 -4.04 -4.92 -15.90
C CYS A 131 -5.04 -6.05 -16.16
N VAL A 132 -5.29 -6.35 -17.45
CA VAL A 132 -6.16 -7.43 -17.91
C VAL A 132 -5.68 -8.82 -17.47
N GLU A 133 -4.38 -9.01 -17.24
CA GLU A 133 -3.84 -10.31 -16.79
C GLU A 133 -4.43 -10.75 -15.45
N CYS A 134 -4.69 -9.79 -14.57
CA CYS A 134 -5.32 -10.05 -13.28
C CYS A 134 -6.84 -9.77 -13.31
N HIS A 135 -7.23 -8.62 -13.86
CA HIS A 135 -8.62 -8.17 -13.78
C HIS A 135 -9.53 -8.72 -14.88
N GLY A 136 -8.97 -9.41 -15.89
CA GLY A 136 -9.72 -9.87 -17.04
C GLY A 136 -10.03 -8.75 -18.03
N THR A 137 -10.44 -9.11 -19.26
CA THR A 137 -10.76 -8.14 -20.32
C THR A 137 -11.93 -7.24 -19.98
N ASP A 138 -12.87 -7.77 -19.21
CA ASP A 138 -14.07 -7.08 -18.77
C ASP A 138 -13.96 -6.50 -17.34
N GLY A 139 -12.80 -6.65 -16.69
CA GLY A 139 -12.61 -6.16 -15.33
C GLY A 139 -13.36 -6.93 -14.25
N ARG A 140 -13.67 -8.21 -14.47
CA ARG A 140 -14.41 -9.07 -13.51
C ARG A 140 -13.52 -9.75 -12.48
N GLY A 141 -12.21 -9.58 -12.57
CA GLY A 141 -11.26 -10.24 -11.69
C GLY A 141 -10.98 -11.70 -12.07
N ASP A 142 -11.25 -12.06 -13.30
CA ASP A 142 -11.14 -13.41 -13.87
C ASP A 142 -9.99 -13.56 -14.89
N GLY A 143 -9.01 -12.68 -14.81
CA GLY A 143 -7.83 -12.74 -15.67
C GLY A 143 -6.94 -13.97 -15.41
N ASN A 144 -6.07 -14.31 -16.36
CA ASN A 144 -5.24 -15.51 -16.30
C ASN A 144 -4.25 -15.55 -15.12
N ALA A 145 -3.94 -14.40 -14.53
CA ALA A 145 -3.04 -14.29 -13.37
C ALA A 145 -3.78 -14.39 -12.02
N PHE A 146 -5.02 -14.90 -11.99
CA PHE A 146 -5.80 -15.05 -10.74
C PHE A 146 -5.16 -16.02 -9.73
N ASN A 147 -4.16 -16.80 -10.14
CA ASN A 147 -3.42 -17.75 -9.28
C ASN A 147 -2.29 -17.08 -8.47
N LEU A 148 -2.14 -15.78 -8.53
CA LEU A 148 -1.18 -15.07 -7.69
C LEU A 148 -1.47 -15.32 -6.22
N LYS A 149 -0.42 -15.52 -5.46
CA LYS A 149 -0.50 -15.75 -4.02
C LYS A 149 0.08 -14.57 -3.25
N ASP A 150 -0.50 -14.33 -2.09
CA ASP A 150 0.08 -13.40 -1.13
C ASP A 150 1.33 -13.97 -0.44
N ASP A 151 1.93 -13.19 0.45
CA ASP A 151 3.12 -13.58 1.20
C ASP A 151 2.92 -14.86 2.07
N TRP A 152 1.68 -15.32 2.23
CA TRP A 152 1.28 -16.49 2.99
C TRP A 152 0.92 -17.70 2.13
N GLY A 153 0.99 -17.55 0.81
CA GLY A 153 0.61 -18.59 -0.14
C GLY A 153 -0.89 -18.69 -0.41
N PHE A 154 -1.71 -17.74 0.07
CA PHE A 154 -3.13 -17.70 -0.24
C PHE A 154 -3.39 -17.00 -1.56
N SER A 155 -4.38 -17.49 -2.31
CA SER A 155 -4.78 -16.86 -3.56
C SER A 155 -5.28 -15.44 -3.34
N ILE A 156 -4.75 -14.50 -4.14
CA ILE A 156 -5.22 -13.12 -4.21
C ILE A 156 -6.26 -13.06 -5.33
N GLN A 157 -7.49 -12.68 -4.98
CA GLN A 157 -8.52 -12.44 -5.99
C GLN A 157 -8.51 -10.96 -6.36
N PRO A 158 -8.29 -10.63 -7.64
CA PRO A 158 -8.46 -9.26 -8.12
C PRO A 158 -9.90 -8.79 -7.93
N ALA A 159 -10.06 -7.50 -7.63
CA ALA A 159 -11.39 -6.92 -7.48
C ALA A 159 -12.18 -6.99 -8.80
N ASP A 160 -13.45 -7.38 -8.71
CA ASP A 160 -14.41 -7.21 -9.78
C ASP A 160 -14.84 -5.73 -9.84
N TRP A 161 -14.47 -5.05 -10.91
CA TRP A 161 -14.72 -3.60 -11.09
C TRP A 161 -16.20 -3.27 -11.32
N HIS A 162 -17.03 -4.25 -11.65
CA HIS A 162 -18.48 -4.06 -11.80
C HIS A 162 -19.21 -3.97 -10.47
N LYS A 163 -18.54 -4.33 -9.36
CA LYS A 163 -19.13 -4.35 -8.04
C LYS A 163 -18.64 -3.15 -7.22
N CYS A 164 -19.48 -2.14 -7.08
CA CYS A 164 -19.13 -0.89 -6.40
C CYS A 164 -18.64 -1.09 -4.95
N TRP A 165 -19.11 -2.14 -4.25
CA TRP A 165 -18.66 -2.45 -2.89
C TRP A 165 -17.23 -3.01 -2.79
N ASN A 166 -16.61 -3.35 -3.94
CA ASN A 166 -15.20 -3.74 -3.97
C ASN A 166 -14.27 -2.53 -3.88
N PHE A 167 -14.76 -1.35 -4.19
CA PHE A 167 -14.03 -0.09 -4.03
C PHE A 167 -14.39 0.48 -2.66
N ARG A 168 -13.59 0.11 -1.67
CA ARG A 168 -13.82 0.55 -0.29
C ARG A 168 -13.09 1.85 -0.04
N GLY A 169 -13.78 2.73 0.58
CA GLY A 169 -13.24 3.90 1.23
C GLY A 169 -13.36 5.12 0.45
N SER A 170 -13.32 5.99 1.00
CA SER A 170 -13.05 7.34 1.37
C SER A 170 -14.12 7.83 2.31
#